data_f9eb62000944f30077f695387eada7f3
#
_entry.id   f9eb62000944f30077f695387eada7f3
#
_cell.length_a   1.000
_cell.length_b   1.000
_cell.length_c   1.000
_cell.angle_alpha   90.00
_cell.angle_beta   90.00
_cell.angle_gamma   90.00
#
_symmetry.space_group_name_H-M   'P 1'
#
loop_
_entity.id
_entity.type
_entity.pdbx_description
1 polymer ?
#
loop_
_entity_poly.entity_id
_entity_poly.type
_entity_poly.pdbx_seq_one_letter_code
_entity_poly.pdbx_strand_id
1 'polypeptide(L)'
;MVGSEPSGGGDLMAEQRGDAITDVDAVVVGAGFAGMYLLHRLRGQGLTVQVVEAASDVGGTWWWNRYPGARCDIESMDYSYSFSPELEQEWTWTERYATQPEILAYADHVADRFDLRHDIRFETRVTAATWDGVGARWAVTTDAGDGYRARFLVMAVGCLSAAKMPEIDGVDTFVGPTHHTGLWPHEGVDFTGQRVGVVGTGSSGIQSIPLIAEQAAQLTVFQRTPNFAVPAQNAPLDPEFVAERKANYRTHRQTLRTFTRGGVLVAEPTESVSQVDAATREERFEAGWESGLLFGLLGSFNDLMLDRDSNALAVDFTRRQIAEIVVDPEVAARLTPSTYPFGVKRVCLDTGYYATYNRSDVELVDLQVTPIEAITPTGVRTTETSYELDALVFATGFDAMTGALLAPDIRGVDGELLRDAWAAGPRTYLGLASAGFPNLFMITGPGSPSVLTNMMVSIEQHVEWVSDCIQNMDAEGWVSIEADRGAQDTWVDHANELASYTLFGEGNSWYLGANVPGKPRVFMPYLGGVAGYRQICDEVVAEAYRGFVRTA
;
A
#
# COMPACT_ATOMS: atom_id res chain seq x y z
N MET A 1 2.42 75.57 23.67
CA MET A 1 1.22 75.66 22.82
C MET A 1 1.10 74.25 22.21
N VAL A 2 0.20 73.52 22.74
CA VAL A 2 -0.97 72.93 22.09
C VAL A 2 -0.55 72.06 20.91
N GLY A 3 -0.76 70.81 20.82
CA GLY A 3 -1.77 69.95 21.37
C GLY A 3 -2.00 68.81 20.42
N SER A 4 -2.61 67.83 20.92
CA SER A 4 -3.42 66.79 20.28
C SER A 4 -2.72 65.51 19.79
N GLU A 5 -2.88 64.51 20.61
CA GLU A 5 -3.09 63.12 20.16
C GLU A 5 -4.27 63.00 19.18
N PRO A 6 -4.28 61.93 18.39
CA PRO A 6 -5.50 61.13 18.45
C PRO A 6 -5.22 59.64 18.75
N SER A 7 -5.97 59.15 19.72
CA SER A 7 -6.34 57.76 19.96
C SER A 7 -6.93 57.14 18.69
N GLY A 8 -6.46 55.93 18.37
CA GLY A 8 -7.02 55.04 17.38
C GLY A 8 -6.82 53.60 17.83
N GLY A 9 -7.63 53.16 18.80
CA GLY A 9 -7.74 51.74 19.14
C GLY A 9 -8.35 51.00 17.93
N GLY A 10 -7.50 50.26 17.24
CA GLY A 10 -7.91 49.19 16.34
C GLY A 10 -8.04 47.91 17.13
N ASP A 11 -9.24 47.65 17.59
CA ASP A 11 -9.65 46.36 18.12
C ASP A 11 -9.52 45.33 16.99
N LEU A 12 -8.41 44.60 16.96
CA LEU A 12 -8.27 43.38 16.17
C LEU A 12 -9.12 42.33 16.87
N MET A 13 -10.39 42.31 16.50
CA MET A 13 -11.26 41.17 16.70
C MET A 13 -10.61 40.00 15.97
N ALA A 14 -9.77 39.23 16.66
CA ALA A 14 -9.55 37.85 16.32
C ALA A 14 -10.92 37.18 16.40
N GLU A 15 -11.57 36.97 15.26
CA GLU A 15 -12.70 36.06 15.15
C GLU A 15 -12.20 34.70 15.68
N GLN A 16 -12.60 34.40 16.91
CA GLN A 16 -12.65 33.03 17.38
C GLN A 16 -13.61 32.32 16.42
N ARG A 17 -13.09 31.61 15.42
CA ARG A 17 -13.81 30.53 14.75
C ARG A 17 -14.11 29.53 15.85
N GLY A 18 -15.30 29.61 16.41
CA GLY A 18 -15.81 28.59 17.31
C GLY A 18 -15.80 27.27 16.56
N ASP A 19 -15.29 26.24 17.20
CA ASP A 19 -15.25 24.86 16.72
C ASP A 19 -16.66 24.42 16.30
N ALA A 20 -17.03 24.65 15.05
CA ALA A 20 -18.32 24.24 14.52
C ALA A 20 -18.26 22.73 14.27
N ILE A 21 -18.90 21.97 15.16
CA ILE A 21 -19.03 20.51 14.97
C ILE A 21 -20.09 20.27 13.89
N THR A 22 -19.72 19.54 12.85
CA THR A 22 -20.62 19.16 11.76
C THR A 22 -21.14 17.74 12.00
N ASP A 23 -22.47 17.57 12.00
CA ASP A 23 -23.11 16.25 12.07
C ASP A 23 -23.18 15.63 10.68
N VAL A 24 -22.69 14.39 10.56
CA VAL A 24 -22.75 13.58 9.34
C VAL A 24 -23.07 12.12 9.69
N ASP A 25 -23.51 11.33 8.72
CA ASP A 25 -23.69 9.90 8.94
C ASP A 25 -22.35 9.16 8.98
N ALA A 26 -21.40 9.51 8.11
CA ALA A 26 -20.10 8.88 8.07
C ALA A 26 -18.95 9.90 7.87
N VAL A 27 -17.86 9.68 8.61
CA VAL A 27 -16.54 10.24 8.30
C VAL A 27 -15.68 9.15 7.67
N VAL A 28 -15.14 9.43 6.49
CA VAL A 28 -14.21 8.57 5.76
C VAL A 28 -12.83 9.24 5.75
N VAL A 29 -11.81 8.52 6.21
CA VAL A 29 -10.44 9.05 6.29
C VAL A 29 -9.63 8.55 5.10
N GLY A 30 -9.26 9.47 4.20
CA GLY A 30 -8.51 9.20 2.97
C GLY A 30 -9.37 9.24 1.70
N ALA A 31 -8.89 9.94 0.67
CA ALA A 31 -9.52 10.06 -0.66
C ALA A 31 -8.73 9.33 -1.76
N GLY A 32 -8.10 8.20 -1.42
CA GLY A 32 -7.60 7.24 -2.39
C GLY A 32 -8.75 6.43 -3.02
N PHE A 33 -8.43 5.39 -3.81
CA PHE A 33 -9.45 4.55 -4.45
C PHE A 33 -10.47 3.98 -3.45
N ALA A 34 -10.06 3.63 -2.24
CA ALA A 34 -10.97 3.12 -1.21
C ALA A 34 -12.00 4.17 -0.77
N GLY A 35 -11.54 5.38 -0.42
CA GLY A 35 -12.42 6.46 0.05
C GLY A 35 -13.32 7.01 -1.04
N MET A 36 -12.82 7.15 -2.26
CA MET A 36 -13.64 7.59 -3.41
C MET A 36 -14.80 6.64 -3.69
N TYR A 37 -14.54 5.34 -3.72
CA TYR A 37 -15.60 4.37 -3.98
C TYR A 37 -16.58 4.27 -2.82
N LEU A 38 -16.10 4.34 -1.58
CA LEU A 38 -16.98 4.33 -0.41
C LEU A 38 -17.87 5.58 -0.38
N LEU A 39 -17.34 6.78 -0.66
CA LEU A 39 -18.10 8.00 -0.80
C LEU A 39 -19.22 7.85 -1.84
N HIS A 40 -18.88 7.34 -3.04
CA HIS A 40 -19.85 7.09 -4.10
C HIS A 40 -20.98 6.16 -3.63
N ARG A 41 -20.66 5.07 -2.94
CA ARG A 41 -21.62 4.09 -2.44
C ARG A 41 -22.55 4.68 -1.37
N LEU A 42 -21.97 5.27 -0.31
CA LEU A 42 -22.74 5.79 0.83
C LEU A 42 -23.63 6.96 0.41
N ARG A 43 -23.13 7.87 -0.44
CA ARG A 43 -23.93 8.95 -1.02
C ARG A 43 -25.08 8.40 -1.87
N GLY A 44 -24.84 7.34 -2.64
CA GLY A 44 -25.88 6.64 -3.41
C GLY A 44 -26.97 5.99 -2.53
N GLN A 45 -26.66 5.70 -1.27
CA GLN A 45 -27.61 5.22 -0.24
C GLN A 45 -28.34 6.36 0.50
N GLY A 46 -28.04 7.64 0.17
CA GLY A 46 -28.67 8.81 0.77
C GLY A 46 -28.04 9.27 2.08
N LEU A 47 -26.87 8.77 2.45
CA LEU A 47 -26.14 9.17 3.65
C LEU A 47 -25.35 10.46 3.43
N THR A 48 -25.26 11.28 4.49
CA THR A 48 -24.36 12.43 4.55
C THR A 48 -22.95 11.95 4.89
N VAL A 49 -21.99 12.22 4.01
CA VAL A 49 -20.62 11.72 4.13
C VAL A 49 -19.63 12.87 4.07
N GLN A 50 -18.68 12.90 4.99
CA GLN A 50 -17.49 13.76 4.88
C GLN A 50 -16.25 12.89 4.71
N VAL A 51 -15.58 13.05 3.58
CA VAL A 51 -14.24 12.49 3.40
C VAL A 51 -13.21 13.53 3.85
N VAL A 52 -12.19 13.10 4.61
CA VAL A 52 -11.09 13.96 5.05
C VAL A 52 -9.80 13.42 4.44
N GLU A 53 -9.10 14.27 3.66
CA GLU A 53 -7.89 13.90 2.92
C GLU A 53 -6.74 14.86 3.26
N ALA A 54 -5.58 14.28 3.55
CA ALA A 54 -4.38 15.05 3.88
C ALA A 54 -3.71 15.70 2.67
N ALA A 55 -3.92 15.13 1.48
CA ALA A 55 -3.45 15.69 0.22
C ALA A 55 -4.33 16.85 -0.25
N SER A 56 -3.86 17.61 -1.24
CA SER A 56 -4.64 18.69 -1.85
C SER A 56 -5.56 18.19 -2.98
N ASP A 57 -5.52 16.89 -3.32
CA ASP A 57 -6.45 16.26 -4.26
C ASP A 57 -6.57 14.75 -4.01
N VAL A 58 -7.38 14.07 -4.82
CA VAL A 58 -7.64 12.64 -4.78
C VAL A 58 -6.44 11.81 -5.27
N GLY A 59 -6.50 10.49 -5.10
CA GLY A 59 -5.54 9.55 -5.69
C GLY A 59 -4.74 8.73 -4.67
N GLY A 60 -4.65 9.18 -3.40
CA GLY A 60 -4.00 8.42 -2.33
C GLY A 60 -2.56 8.03 -2.66
N THR A 61 -2.28 6.72 -2.80
CA THR A 61 -0.94 6.21 -3.17
C THR A 61 -0.38 6.91 -4.40
N TRP A 62 -1.19 7.19 -5.41
CA TRP A 62 -0.75 7.78 -6.68
C TRP A 62 -0.63 9.31 -6.64
N TRP A 63 -1.22 9.93 -5.64
CA TRP A 63 -0.94 11.32 -5.31
C TRP A 63 0.43 11.50 -4.64
N TRP A 64 0.81 10.61 -3.72
CA TRP A 64 2.03 10.74 -2.91
C TRP A 64 3.28 10.14 -3.57
N ASN A 65 3.17 9.02 -4.27
CA ASN A 65 4.30 8.27 -4.82
C ASN A 65 4.60 8.68 -6.26
N ARG A 66 5.22 9.85 -6.43
CA ARG A 66 5.53 10.46 -7.73
C ARG A 66 6.98 10.29 -8.16
N TYR A 67 7.75 9.44 -7.47
CA TYR A 67 9.14 9.20 -7.79
C TYR A 67 9.31 8.69 -9.23
N PRO A 68 10.49 8.94 -9.87
CA PRO A 68 10.74 8.47 -11.24
C PRO A 68 10.50 6.96 -11.38
N GLY A 69 9.74 6.55 -12.38
CA GLY A 69 9.44 5.14 -12.63
C GLY A 69 8.34 4.53 -11.77
N ALA A 70 7.69 5.31 -10.89
CA ALA A 70 6.55 4.83 -10.10
C ALA A 70 5.46 4.26 -11.01
N ARG A 71 5.10 2.99 -10.79
CA ARG A 71 4.09 2.26 -11.56
C ARG A 71 3.45 1.14 -10.75
N CYS A 72 2.28 0.71 -11.19
CA CYS A 72 1.63 -0.45 -10.62
C CYS A 72 2.36 -1.75 -11.05
N ASP A 73 2.31 -2.76 -10.19
CA ASP A 73 2.80 -4.12 -10.46
C ASP A 73 1.65 -5.12 -10.72
N ILE A 74 0.45 -4.61 -10.93
CA ILE A 74 -0.73 -5.30 -11.46
C ILE A 74 -1.04 -4.72 -12.83
N GLU A 75 -1.45 -5.57 -13.77
CA GLU A 75 -1.80 -5.15 -15.12
C GLU A 75 -2.87 -4.07 -15.10
N SER A 76 -2.67 -3.01 -15.88
CA SER A 76 -3.47 -1.77 -15.82
C SER A 76 -4.96 -2.00 -16.01
N MET A 77 -5.34 -2.90 -16.94
CA MET A 77 -6.75 -3.21 -17.18
C MET A 77 -7.43 -3.93 -16.01
N ASP A 78 -6.65 -4.56 -15.12
CA ASP A 78 -7.15 -5.19 -13.90
C ASP A 78 -7.05 -4.27 -12.68
N TYR A 79 -6.17 -3.24 -12.74
CA TYR A 79 -6.00 -2.24 -11.69
C TYR A 79 -6.92 -1.03 -11.92
N SER A 80 -8.22 -1.29 -12.04
CA SER A 80 -9.26 -0.28 -12.24
C SER A 80 -10.57 -0.74 -11.59
N TYR A 81 -11.47 0.22 -11.36
CA TYR A 81 -12.79 -0.08 -10.82
C TYR A 81 -13.63 -0.93 -11.80
N SER A 82 -14.51 -1.74 -11.22
CA SER A 82 -15.44 -2.59 -11.94
C SER A 82 -16.92 -2.34 -11.58
N PHE A 83 -17.19 -1.33 -10.74
CA PHE A 83 -18.54 -1.02 -10.29
C PHE A 83 -19.40 -0.29 -11.35
N SER A 84 -18.79 0.31 -12.38
CA SER A 84 -19.48 0.98 -13.48
C SER A 84 -19.02 0.44 -14.84
N PRO A 85 -19.90 -0.29 -15.56
CA PRO A 85 -19.59 -0.76 -16.91
C PRO A 85 -19.26 0.38 -17.88
N GLU A 86 -19.87 1.54 -17.71
CA GLU A 86 -19.62 2.71 -18.55
C GLU A 86 -18.18 3.22 -18.34
N LEU A 87 -17.75 3.35 -17.07
CA LEU A 87 -16.39 3.76 -16.73
C LEU A 87 -15.35 2.80 -17.32
N GLU A 88 -15.60 1.48 -17.27
CA GLU A 88 -14.73 0.46 -17.87
C GLU A 88 -14.59 0.63 -19.39
N GLN A 89 -15.63 1.09 -20.08
CA GLN A 89 -15.60 1.32 -21.53
C GLN A 89 -14.97 2.68 -21.89
N GLU A 90 -15.17 3.72 -21.08
CA GLU A 90 -14.67 5.06 -21.33
C GLU A 90 -13.16 5.16 -21.19
N TRP A 91 -12.59 4.58 -20.14
CA TRP A 91 -11.15 4.68 -19.88
C TRP A 91 -10.34 3.71 -20.74
N THR A 92 -9.20 4.18 -21.24
CA THR A 92 -8.26 3.36 -22.02
C THR A 92 -6.86 3.52 -21.46
N TRP A 93 -6.24 2.42 -21.08
CA TRP A 93 -4.87 2.34 -20.62
C TRP A 93 -3.89 2.29 -21.79
N THR A 94 -2.69 2.87 -21.61
CA THR A 94 -1.68 2.96 -22.67
C THR A 94 -0.72 1.78 -22.69
N GLU A 95 -0.39 1.24 -21.53
CA GLU A 95 0.61 0.16 -21.41
C GLU A 95 0.16 -0.90 -20.39
N ARG A 96 0.82 -2.07 -20.43
CA ARG A 96 0.49 -3.22 -19.60
C ARG A 96 0.54 -2.89 -18.10
N TYR A 97 1.56 -2.17 -17.66
CA TYR A 97 1.75 -1.71 -16.29
C TYR A 97 1.74 -0.18 -16.28
N ALA A 98 0.62 0.41 -15.97
CA ALA A 98 0.42 1.84 -16.01
C ALA A 98 1.35 2.60 -15.07
N THR A 99 1.83 3.74 -15.55
CA THR A 99 2.64 4.67 -14.76
C THR A 99 1.82 5.45 -13.74
N GLN A 100 2.48 5.99 -12.75
CA GLN A 100 1.84 6.86 -11.75
C GLN A 100 1.02 8.01 -12.36
N PRO A 101 1.50 8.78 -13.36
CA PRO A 101 0.70 9.86 -13.93
C PRO A 101 -0.59 9.38 -14.58
N GLU A 102 -0.56 8.22 -15.25
CA GLU A 102 -1.74 7.66 -15.89
C GLU A 102 -2.76 7.15 -14.86
N ILE A 103 -2.29 6.51 -13.78
CA ILE A 103 -3.18 6.03 -12.71
C ILE A 103 -3.77 7.21 -11.93
N LEU A 104 -3.01 8.28 -11.72
CA LEU A 104 -3.54 9.49 -11.10
C LEU A 104 -4.58 10.16 -11.99
N ALA A 105 -4.32 10.27 -13.29
CA ALA A 105 -5.31 10.79 -14.26
C ALA A 105 -6.60 9.94 -14.27
N TYR A 106 -6.49 8.62 -14.09
CA TYR A 106 -7.67 7.77 -13.89
C TYR A 106 -8.42 8.09 -12.60
N ALA A 107 -7.72 8.32 -11.50
CA ALA A 107 -8.35 8.72 -10.22
C ALA A 107 -9.06 10.07 -10.36
N ASP A 108 -8.44 11.04 -11.03
CA ASP A 108 -9.02 12.35 -11.35
C ASP A 108 -10.29 12.22 -12.20
N HIS A 109 -10.20 11.39 -13.27
CA HIS A 109 -11.36 11.12 -14.13
C HIS A 109 -12.54 10.51 -13.35
N VAL A 110 -12.26 9.57 -12.43
CA VAL A 110 -13.30 8.98 -11.56
C VAL A 110 -13.91 10.03 -10.64
N ALA A 111 -13.08 10.86 -10.00
CA ALA A 111 -13.56 11.90 -9.09
C ALA A 111 -14.44 12.93 -9.79
N ASP A 112 -14.07 13.34 -11.01
CA ASP A 112 -14.86 14.26 -11.82
C ASP A 112 -16.16 13.63 -12.32
N ARG A 113 -16.07 12.42 -12.87
CA ARG A 113 -17.22 11.70 -13.43
C ARG A 113 -18.35 11.48 -12.42
N PHE A 114 -18.01 11.23 -11.17
CA PHE A 114 -18.97 10.97 -10.10
C PHE A 114 -19.15 12.15 -9.14
N ASP A 115 -18.58 13.33 -9.47
CA ASP A 115 -18.67 14.55 -8.65
C ASP A 115 -18.33 14.30 -7.18
N LEU A 116 -17.13 13.71 -6.92
CA LEU A 116 -16.76 13.28 -5.59
C LEU A 116 -16.09 14.40 -4.77
N ARG A 117 -15.40 15.35 -5.42
CA ARG A 117 -14.58 16.37 -4.73
C ARG A 117 -15.40 17.28 -3.82
N HIS A 118 -16.69 17.47 -4.11
CA HIS A 118 -17.58 18.32 -3.31
C HIS A 118 -17.69 17.87 -1.85
N ASP A 119 -17.64 16.55 -1.59
CA ASP A 119 -17.78 15.96 -0.26
C ASP A 119 -16.42 15.57 0.37
N ILE A 120 -15.31 16.10 -0.19
CA ILE A 120 -13.94 15.83 0.31
C ILE A 120 -13.36 17.12 0.90
N ARG A 121 -12.90 17.04 2.15
CA ARG A 121 -12.13 18.09 2.81
C ARG A 121 -10.65 17.80 2.60
N PHE A 122 -10.04 18.48 1.65
CA PHE A 122 -8.61 18.36 1.32
C PHE A 122 -7.71 19.12 2.30
N GLU A 123 -6.40 18.88 2.22
CA GLU A 123 -5.35 19.52 3.03
C GLU A 123 -5.67 19.45 4.52
N THR A 124 -6.32 18.36 4.94
CA THR A 124 -6.84 18.19 6.29
C THR A 124 -6.57 16.77 6.79
N ARG A 125 -6.02 16.66 7.97
CA ARG A 125 -5.66 15.39 8.58
C ARG A 125 -6.51 15.13 9.82
N VAL A 126 -7.11 13.95 9.92
CA VAL A 126 -7.74 13.50 11.17
C VAL A 126 -6.63 13.25 12.21
N THR A 127 -6.75 13.90 13.35
CA THR A 127 -5.79 13.79 14.47
C THR A 127 -6.31 12.93 15.60
N ALA A 128 -7.63 12.92 15.83
CA ALA A 128 -8.23 12.07 16.85
C ALA A 128 -9.68 11.70 16.50
N ALA A 129 -10.14 10.59 17.06
CA ALA A 129 -11.53 10.16 17.03
C ALA A 129 -11.88 9.46 18.34
N THR A 130 -12.98 9.87 18.98
CA THR A 130 -13.41 9.30 20.27
C THR A 130 -14.85 8.83 20.16
N TRP A 131 -15.09 7.59 20.61
CA TRP A 131 -16.44 7.02 20.66
C TRP A 131 -17.24 7.59 21.82
N ASP A 132 -18.40 8.16 21.54
CA ASP A 132 -19.42 8.51 22.53
C ASP A 132 -20.45 7.39 22.61
N GLY A 133 -20.33 6.56 23.65
CA GLY A 133 -21.25 5.43 23.86
C GLY A 133 -22.67 5.84 24.19
N VAL A 134 -22.92 7.07 24.68
CA VAL A 134 -24.26 7.56 24.99
C VAL A 134 -24.98 7.97 23.69
N GLY A 135 -24.29 8.70 22.83
CA GLY A 135 -24.84 9.14 21.55
C GLY A 135 -24.67 8.12 20.41
N ALA A 136 -23.94 7.03 20.65
CA ALA A 136 -23.51 6.05 19.64
C ALA A 136 -22.89 6.74 18.41
N ARG A 137 -21.92 7.64 18.65
CA ARG A 137 -21.28 8.44 17.61
C ARG A 137 -19.80 8.64 17.86
N TRP A 138 -19.06 8.83 16.80
CA TRP A 138 -17.67 9.25 16.81
C TRP A 138 -17.56 10.77 16.84
N ALA A 139 -16.81 11.32 17.77
CA ALA A 139 -16.34 12.70 17.75
C ALA A 139 -14.96 12.71 17.08
N VAL A 140 -14.87 13.30 15.89
CA VAL A 140 -13.65 13.33 15.06
C VAL A 140 -13.12 14.75 15.01
N THR A 141 -11.80 14.91 15.21
CA THR A 141 -11.09 16.20 15.14
C THR A 141 -9.97 16.17 14.12
N THR A 142 -9.68 17.32 13.52
CA THR A 142 -8.68 17.48 12.49
C THR A 142 -7.60 18.50 12.89
N ASP A 143 -6.48 18.51 12.18
CA ASP A 143 -5.40 19.51 12.33
C ASP A 143 -5.80 20.90 11.84
N ALA A 144 -6.82 21.02 11.00
CA ALA A 144 -7.40 22.29 10.57
C ALA A 144 -8.34 22.93 11.62
N GLY A 145 -8.64 22.21 12.72
CA GLY A 145 -9.58 22.63 13.75
C GLY A 145 -11.05 22.32 13.43
N ASP A 146 -11.32 21.61 12.33
CA ASP A 146 -12.68 21.13 12.01
C ASP A 146 -13.03 19.97 12.98
N GLY A 147 -14.30 19.90 13.40
CA GLY A 147 -14.87 18.83 14.19
C GLY A 147 -16.05 18.17 13.49
N TYR A 148 -16.15 16.84 13.58
CA TYR A 148 -17.27 16.08 13.04
C TYR A 148 -17.86 15.17 14.11
N ARG A 149 -19.17 14.98 14.03
CA ARG A 149 -19.86 13.95 14.82
C ARG A 149 -20.55 12.99 13.87
N ALA A 150 -20.10 11.73 13.84
CA ALA A 150 -20.53 10.75 12.86
C ALA A 150 -21.02 9.45 13.50
N ARG A 151 -21.98 8.78 12.87
CA ARG A 151 -22.41 7.43 13.25
C ARG A 151 -21.31 6.42 12.93
N PHE A 152 -20.64 6.60 11.81
CA PHE A 152 -19.63 5.68 11.30
C PHE A 152 -18.29 6.40 11.08
N LEU A 153 -17.21 5.73 11.46
CA LEU A 153 -15.84 6.13 11.13
C LEU A 153 -15.21 5.05 10.24
N VAL A 154 -14.81 5.40 9.03
CA VAL A 154 -14.21 4.43 8.11
C VAL A 154 -12.79 4.86 7.73
N MET A 155 -11.83 4.01 8.07
CA MET A 155 -10.42 4.21 7.77
C MET A 155 -10.09 3.67 6.37
N ALA A 156 -10.03 4.55 5.38
CA ALA A 156 -9.66 4.28 3.99
C ALA A 156 -8.23 4.76 3.70
N VAL A 157 -7.35 4.64 4.70
CA VAL A 157 -6.01 5.26 4.74
C VAL A 157 -4.94 4.52 3.96
N GLY A 158 -5.25 3.36 3.41
CA GLY A 158 -4.29 2.53 2.67
C GLY A 158 -3.24 1.84 3.55
N CYS A 159 -2.52 0.89 2.95
CA CYS A 159 -1.56 0.03 3.66
C CYS A 159 -0.12 0.58 3.63
N LEU A 160 0.20 1.50 2.71
CA LEU A 160 1.55 2.03 2.45
C LEU A 160 1.50 3.56 2.36
N SER A 161 0.94 4.22 3.39
CA SER A 161 0.71 5.67 3.39
C SER A 161 1.53 6.42 4.45
N ALA A 162 2.05 5.74 5.47
CA ALA A 162 2.92 6.33 6.48
C ALA A 162 4.40 6.20 6.05
N ALA A 163 4.92 7.18 5.33
CA ALA A 163 6.33 7.21 4.91
C ALA A 163 7.25 7.23 6.14
N LYS A 164 8.36 6.48 6.06
CA LYS A 164 9.32 6.38 7.15
C LYS A 164 10.71 6.85 6.72
N MET A 165 11.13 7.99 7.26
CA MET A 165 12.53 8.42 7.17
C MET A 165 13.42 7.45 7.97
N PRO A 166 14.62 7.15 7.47
CA PRO A 166 15.56 6.28 8.19
C PRO A 166 16.13 6.99 9.42
N GLU A 167 16.35 6.21 10.48
CA GLU A 167 17.06 6.68 11.67
C GLU A 167 18.56 6.50 11.44
N ILE A 168 19.20 7.47 10.76
CA ILE A 168 20.64 7.49 10.48
C ILE A 168 21.22 8.76 11.10
N ASP A 169 22.33 8.61 11.82
CA ASP A 169 23.01 9.75 12.44
C ASP A 169 23.35 10.80 11.38
N GLY A 170 23.02 12.05 11.66
CA GLY A 170 23.31 13.19 10.80
C GLY A 170 22.38 13.34 9.59
N VAL A 171 21.26 12.60 9.49
CA VAL A 171 20.33 12.68 8.35
C VAL A 171 19.87 14.13 8.04
N ASP A 172 19.69 14.95 9.06
CA ASP A 172 19.28 16.36 8.93
C ASP A 172 20.46 17.31 8.65
N THR A 173 21.70 16.82 8.56
CA THR A 173 22.89 17.66 8.34
C THR A 173 23.26 17.80 6.87
N PHE A 174 22.72 16.98 6.00
CA PHE A 174 23.00 17.04 4.57
C PHE A 174 22.53 18.37 3.97
N VAL A 175 23.44 19.06 3.27
CA VAL A 175 23.18 20.41 2.73
C VAL A 175 22.42 20.34 1.40
N GLY A 176 22.60 19.27 0.63
CA GLY A 176 21.90 19.03 -0.64
C GLY A 176 20.43 18.66 -0.44
N PRO A 177 19.64 18.61 -1.53
CA PRO A 177 18.28 18.17 -1.49
C PRO A 177 18.16 16.70 -1.07
N THR A 178 17.17 16.44 -0.22
CA THR A 178 16.84 15.10 0.27
C THR A 178 15.39 14.77 -0.09
N HIS A 179 15.19 13.62 -0.73
CA HIS A 179 13.87 13.18 -1.19
C HIS A 179 13.52 11.81 -0.60
N HIS A 180 12.27 11.62 -0.26
CA HIS A 180 11.74 10.29 0.10
C HIS A 180 10.74 9.84 -0.96
N THR A 181 10.83 8.57 -1.42
CA THR A 181 9.96 8.05 -2.49
C THR A 181 8.47 8.16 -2.18
N GLY A 182 8.06 8.08 -0.91
CA GLY A 182 6.68 8.26 -0.47
C GLY A 182 6.24 9.71 -0.22
N LEU A 183 7.13 10.70 -0.43
CA LEU A 183 6.89 12.13 -0.21
C LEU A 183 7.58 12.94 -1.34
N TRP A 184 7.43 12.48 -2.57
CA TRP A 184 8.13 13.07 -3.72
C TRP A 184 7.55 14.45 -4.08
N PRO A 185 8.41 15.45 -4.41
CA PRO A 185 7.96 16.78 -4.83
C PRO A 185 7.06 16.71 -6.06
N HIS A 186 5.98 17.51 -6.07
CA HIS A 186 5.01 17.54 -7.16
C HIS A 186 5.56 18.17 -8.45
N GLU A 187 6.52 19.10 -8.31
CA GLU A 187 7.24 19.72 -9.41
C GLU A 187 8.25 18.80 -10.08
N GLY A 188 8.47 17.61 -9.52
CA GLY A 188 9.50 16.69 -9.97
C GLY A 188 10.88 17.07 -9.47
N VAL A 189 11.88 16.24 -9.81
CA VAL A 189 13.29 16.48 -9.46
C VAL A 189 14.13 16.21 -10.72
N ASP A 190 15.02 17.14 -11.04
CA ASP A 190 16.00 17.01 -12.10
C ASP A 190 17.37 16.65 -11.49
N PHE A 191 17.88 15.47 -11.82
CA PHE A 191 19.19 14.96 -11.37
C PHE A 191 20.30 15.17 -12.40
N THR A 192 20.03 15.90 -13.49
CA THR A 192 21.01 16.09 -14.58
C THR A 192 22.34 16.64 -14.07
N GLY A 193 23.40 15.87 -14.30
CA GLY A 193 24.77 16.24 -13.94
C GLY A 193 25.11 16.15 -12.44
N GLN A 194 24.22 15.61 -11.62
CA GLN A 194 24.42 15.46 -10.16
C GLN A 194 25.02 14.08 -9.82
N ARG A 195 25.73 14.03 -8.69
CA ARG A 195 26.09 12.80 -7.98
C ARG A 195 24.95 12.48 -7.02
N VAL A 196 24.24 11.39 -7.28
CA VAL A 196 23.03 11.02 -6.55
C VAL A 196 23.27 9.78 -5.70
N GLY A 197 22.86 9.82 -4.43
CA GLY A 197 22.81 8.65 -3.56
C GLY A 197 21.38 8.13 -3.43
N VAL A 198 21.17 6.83 -3.65
CA VAL A 198 19.88 6.17 -3.38
C VAL A 198 20.05 5.17 -2.25
N VAL A 199 19.31 5.33 -1.16
CA VAL A 199 19.34 4.42 -0.01
C VAL A 199 18.12 3.51 -0.04
N GLY A 200 18.34 2.21 -0.32
CA GLY A 200 17.29 1.19 -0.36
C GLY A 200 17.00 0.64 -1.74
N THR A 201 16.79 -0.68 -1.79
CA THR A 201 16.53 -1.49 -3.00
C THR A 201 15.26 -2.35 -2.85
N GLY A 202 14.22 -1.79 -2.22
CA GLY A 202 12.86 -2.32 -2.26
C GLY A 202 12.14 -1.88 -3.53
N SER A 203 10.82 -2.09 -3.64
CA SER A 203 10.03 -1.83 -4.85
C SER A 203 10.26 -0.41 -5.42
N SER A 204 10.20 0.63 -4.58
CA SER A 204 10.40 2.00 -5.06
C SER A 204 11.83 2.31 -5.47
N GLY A 205 12.84 1.69 -4.81
CA GLY A 205 14.23 1.76 -5.24
C GLY A 205 14.43 1.09 -6.60
N ILE A 206 13.93 -0.14 -6.78
CA ILE A 206 14.03 -0.89 -8.04
C ILE A 206 13.42 -0.10 -9.20
N GLN A 207 12.30 0.58 -8.96
CA GLN A 207 11.63 1.37 -9.99
C GLN A 207 12.32 2.70 -10.30
N SER A 208 12.91 3.37 -9.29
CA SER A 208 13.50 4.71 -9.46
C SER A 208 14.96 4.70 -9.93
N ILE A 209 15.74 3.72 -9.50
CA ILE A 209 17.18 3.61 -9.79
C ILE A 209 17.49 3.70 -11.30
N PRO A 210 16.81 2.98 -12.22
CA PRO A 210 17.09 3.09 -13.64
C PRO A 210 16.92 4.51 -14.19
N LEU A 211 15.83 5.18 -13.83
CA LEU A 211 15.51 6.51 -14.36
C LEU A 211 16.36 7.63 -13.73
N ILE A 212 16.79 7.46 -12.47
CA ILE A 212 17.75 8.35 -11.85
C ILE A 212 19.12 8.19 -12.51
N ALA A 213 19.53 6.94 -12.81
CA ALA A 213 20.79 6.65 -13.48
C ALA A 213 20.86 7.24 -14.90
N GLU A 214 19.74 7.40 -15.59
CA GLU A 214 19.69 8.03 -16.92
C GLU A 214 20.02 9.53 -16.87
N GLN A 215 19.78 10.20 -15.76
CA GLN A 215 19.95 11.65 -15.58
C GLN A 215 21.24 11.99 -14.83
N ALA A 216 21.57 11.22 -13.79
CA ALA A 216 22.69 11.51 -12.90
C ALA A 216 24.04 11.42 -13.61
N ALA A 217 25.00 12.26 -13.23
CA ALA A 217 26.39 12.11 -13.66
C ALA A 217 27.05 10.90 -13.00
N GLN A 218 26.63 10.57 -11.77
CA GLN A 218 27.04 9.37 -11.03
C GLN A 218 25.91 8.98 -10.09
N LEU A 219 25.59 7.67 -10.01
CA LEU A 219 24.63 7.11 -9.08
C LEU A 219 25.32 6.15 -8.13
N THR A 220 25.17 6.37 -6.81
CA THR A 220 25.61 5.43 -5.78
C THR A 220 24.39 4.83 -5.10
N VAL A 221 24.24 3.51 -5.19
CA VAL A 221 23.13 2.77 -4.59
C VAL A 221 23.58 2.08 -3.31
N PHE A 222 23.01 2.49 -2.19
CA PHE A 222 23.29 1.93 -0.87
C PHE A 222 22.28 0.83 -0.55
N GLN A 223 22.72 -0.43 -0.68
CA GLN A 223 21.89 -1.62 -0.52
C GLN A 223 22.16 -2.33 0.80
N ARG A 224 21.16 -2.43 1.67
CA ARG A 224 21.23 -3.27 2.87
C ARG A 224 20.87 -4.73 2.59
N THR A 225 19.83 -4.94 1.79
CA THR A 225 19.32 -6.27 1.47
C THR A 225 18.83 -6.24 0.02
N PRO A 226 19.38 -7.07 -0.86
CA PRO A 226 18.88 -7.19 -2.22
C PRO A 226 17.44 -7.70 -2.22
N ASN A 227 16.67 -7.39 -3.26
CA ASN A 227 15.31 -7.90 -3.43
C ASN A 227 15.19 -8.65 -4.76
N PHE A 228 14.33 -9.66 -4.79
CA PHE A 228 14.03 -10.36 -6.04
C PHE A 228 13.19 -9.46 -6.95
N ALA A 229 13.58 -9.40 -8.21
CA ALA A 229 12.79 -8.81 -9.27
C ALA A 229 12.72 -9.78 -10.46
N VAL A 230 11.60 -9.73 -11.19
CA VAL A 230 11.37 -10.51 -12.41
C VAL A 230 11.06 -9.55 -13.55
N PRO A 231 11.37 -9.88 -14.81
CA PRO A 231 11.12 -8.99 -15.94
C PRO A 231 9.66 -8.56 -16.02
N ALA A 232 9.39 -7.27 -16.14
CA ALA A 232 8.03 -6.75 -16.28
C ALA A 232 7.40 -7.08 -17.63
N GLN A 233 8.21 -7.27 -18.66
CA GLN A 233 7.74 -7.38 -20.05
C GLN A 233 6.71 -6.29 -20.37
N ASN A 234 6.97 -5.05 -19.86
CA ASN A 234 6.07 -3.94 -20.07
C ASN A 234 6.11 -3.45 -21.50
N ALA A 235 4.95 -3.26 -22.10
CA ALA A 235 4.80 -2.81 -23.47
C ALA A 235 3.49 -2.02 -23.62
N PRO A 236 3.36 -1.22 -24.69
CA PRO A 236 2.06 -0.66 -25.06
C PRO A 236 1.02 -1.76 -25.22
N LEU A 237 -0.20 -1.48 -24.79
CA LEU A 237 -1.31 -2.42 -24.92
C LEU A 237 -1.72 -2.57 -26.41
N ASP A 238 -1.88 -3.82 -26.83
CA ASP A 238 -2.42 -4.14 -28.14
C ASP A 238 -3.90 -3.70 -28.21
N PRO A 239 -4.28 -2.91 -29.23
CA PRO A 239 -5.68 -2.48 -29.39
C PRO A 239 -6.68 -3.62 -29.54
N GLU A 240 -6.31 -4.76 -30.16
CA GLU A 240 -7.18 -5.93 -30.28
C GLU A 240 -7.39 -6.58 -28.92
N PHE A 241 -6.33 -6.74 -28.13
CA PHE A 241 -6.41 -7.22 -26.74
C PHE A 241 -7.29 -6.32 -25.89
N VAL A 242 -7.14 -4.98 -25.98
CA VAL A 242 -7.96 -4.02 -25.26
C VAL A 242 -9.43 -4.17 -25.62
N ALA A 243 -9.75 -4.28 -26.92
CA ALA A 243 -11.12 -4.43 -27.41
C ALA A 243 -11.74 -5.76 -26.91
N GLU A 244 -10.99 -6.85 -26.98
CA GLU A 244 -11.43 -8.16 -26.47
C GLU A 244 -11.68 -8.13 -24.95
N ARG A 245 -10.72 -7.55 -24.19
CA ARG A 245 -10.86 -7.44 -22.73
C ARG A 245 -12.08 -6.59 -22.36
N LYS A 246 -12.27 -5.44 -23.01
CA LYS A 246 -13.44 -4.58 -22.76
C LYS A 246 -14.75 -5.28 -23.09
N ALA A 247 -14.83 -6.04 -24.17
CA ALA A 247 -16.01 -6.83 -24.52
C ALA A 247 -16.35 -7.91 -23.49
N ASN A 248 -15.34 -8.42 -22.77
CA ASN A 248 -15.46 -9.51 -21.81
C ASN A 248 -15.30 -9.08 -20.34
N TYR A 249 -15.21 -7.79 -20.03
CA TYR A 249 -14.93 -7.30 -18.67
C TYR A 249 -15.84 -7.93 -17.61
N ARG A 250 -17.12 -8.02 -17.83
CA ARG A 250 -18.06 -8.58 -16.86
C ARG A 250 -17.66 -9.99 -16.41
N THR A 251 -17.39 -10.88 -17.36
CA THR A 251 -16.97 -12.27 -17.07
C THR A 251 -15.57 -12.29 -16.45
N HIS A 252 -14.66 -11.49 -16.99
CA HIS A 252 -13.30 -11.38 -16.49
C HIS A 252 -13.27 -10.91 -15.03
N ARG A 253 -13.96 -9.81 -14.68
CA ARG A 253 -14.08 -9.31 -13.31
C ARG A 253 -14.70 -10.30 -12.35
N GLN A 254 -15.74 -11.01 -12.82
CA GLN A 254 -16.33 -12.08 -12.03
C GLN A 254 -15.31 -13.19 -11.72
N THR A 255 -14.50 -13.58 -12.70
CA THR A 255 -13.43 -14.58 -12.50
C THR A 255 -12.41 -14.10 -11.47
N LEU A 256 -11.93 -12.84 -11.58
CA LEU A 256 -10.97 -12.27 -10.64
C LEU A 256 -11.50 -12.29 -9.19
N ARG A 257 -12.79 -11.98 -9.00
CA ARG A 257 -13.43 -11.89 -7.68
C ARG A 257 -13.71 -13.23 -7.02
N THR A 258 -14.03 -14.27 -7.80
CA THR A 258 -14.62 -15.51 -7.25
C THR A 258 -13.81 -16.77 -7.48
N PHE A 259 -12.82 -16.74 -8.37
CA PHE A 259 -12.04 -17.94 -8.71
C PHE A 259 -10.53 -17.80 -8.54
N THR A 260 -10.01 -16.59 -8.37
CA THR A 260 -8.57 -16.39 -8.21
C THR A 260 -8.17 -16.19 -6.74
N ARG A 261 -6.94 -16.54 -6.41
CA ARG A 261 -6.38 -16.27 -5.07
C ARG A 261 -5.90 -14.82 -4.93
N GLY A 262 -5.29 -14.28 -5.99
CA GLY A 262 -4.67 -12.96 -5.97
C GLY A 262 -5.52 -11.84 -6.59
N GLY A 263 -6.73 -12.11 -7.07
CA GLY A 263 -7.49 -11.12 -7.85
C GLY A 263 -6.83 -10.78 -9.19
N VAL A 264 -6.02 -11.70 -9.71
CA VAL A 264 -5.34 -11.64 -11.01
C VAL A 264 -5.39 -13.01 -11.68
N LEU A 265 -5.36 -13.05 -13.00
CA LEU A 265 -5.30 -14.31 -13.75
C LEU A 265 -3.83 -14.81 -13.79
N VAL A 266 -3.52 -15.71 -12.91
CA VAL A 266 -2.28 -16.49 -12.92
C VAL A 266 -2.68 -17.96 -12.93
N ALA A 267 -1.96 -18.78 -13.70
CA ALA A 267 -2.18 -20.22 -13.68
C ALA A 267 -1.99 -20.75 -12.25
N GLU A 268 -2.95 -21.54 -11.75
CA GLU A 268 -2.80 -22.20 -10.47
C GLU A 268 -2.14 -23.56 -10.69
N PRO A 269 -0.87 -23.73 -10.27
CA PRO A 269 -0.15 -24.98 -10.49
C PRO A 269 -0.75 -26.08 -9.61
N THR A 270 -0.85 -27.28 -10.19
CA THR A 270 -1.36 -28.48 -9.48
C THR A 270 -0.25 -29.41 -9.05
N GLU A 271 0.97 -29.20 -9.55
CA GLU A 271 2.13 -30.07 -9.30
C GLU A 271 3.17 -29.36 -8.46
N SER A 272 3.88 -30.13 -7.65
CA SER A 272 5.06 -29.69 -6.90
C SER A 272 6.32 -29.83 -7.73
N VAL A 273 7.38 -29.12 -7.34
CA VAL A 273 8.71 -29.17 -7.99
C VAL A 273 9.23 -30.61 -8.10
N SER A 274 9.00 -31.43 -7.08
CA SER A 274 9.48 -32.83 -7.03
C SER A 274 8.74 -33.80 -7.95
N GLN A 275 7.57 -33.41 -8.50
CA GLN A 275 6.74 -34.26 -9.36
C GLN A 275 7.16 -34.21 -10.83
N VAL A 276 8.09 -33.34 -11.18
CA VAL A 276 8.56 -33.16 -12.56
C VAL A 276 10.07 -33.39 -12.66
N ASP A 277 10.55 -33.73 -13.85
CA ASP A 277 11.99 -33.82 -14.13
C ASP A 277 12.65 -32.43 -14.22
N ALA A 278 13.98 -32.43 -14.29
CA ALA A 278 14.77 -31.20 -14.29
C ALA A 278 14.50 -30.32 -15.54
N ALA A 279 14.24 -30.93 -16.70
CA ALA A 279 13.99 -30.20 -17.93
C ALA A 279 12.62 -29.50 -17.90
N THR A 280 11.59 -30.21 -17.48
CA THR A 280 10.23 -29.63 -17.31
C THR A 280 10.22 -28.55 -16.26
N ARG A 281 10.98 -28.71 -15.16
CA ARG A 281 11.12 -27.68 -14.13
C ARG A 281 11.75 -26.41 -14.70
N GLU A 282 12.85 -26.54 -15.43
CA GLU A 282 13.53 -25.39 -16.05
C GLU A 282 12.60 -24.67 -17.03
N GLU A 283 11.93 -25.39 -17.92
CA GLU A 283 10.96 -24.85 -18.87
C GLU A 283 9.85 -24.04 -18.17
N ARG A 284 9.31 -24.54 -17.03
CA ARG A 284 8.26 -23.83 -16.28
C ARG A 284 8.80 -22.59 -15.56
N PHE A 285 10.01 -22.65 -15.02
CA PHE A 285 10.63 -21.46 -14.42
C PHE A 285 10.92 -20.40 -15.47
N GLU A 286 11.42 -20.79 -16.66
CA GLU A 286 11.62 -19.87 -17.79
C GLU A 286 10.29 -19.23 -18.22
N ALA A 287 9.25 -20.03 -18.42
CA ALA A 287 7.91 -19.51 -18.76
C ALA A 287 7.37 -18.55 -17.70
N GLY A 288 7.56 -18.86 -16.40
CA GLY A 288 7.17 -17.99 -15.31
C GLY A 288 7.96 -16.68 -15.25
N TRP A 289 9.26 -16.74 -15.52
CA TRP A 289 10.16 -15.59 -15.60
C TRP A 289 9.82 -14.68 -16.79
N GLU A 290 9.58 -15.25 -17.95
CA GLU A 290 9.27 -14.52 -19.18
C GLU A 290 7.83 -14.04 -19.26
N SER A 291 6.95 -14.51 -18.37
CA SER A 291 5.53 -14.16 -18.38
C SER A 291 5.27 -12.66 -18.21
N GLY A 292 6.20 -11.96 -17.59
CA GLY A 292 6.05 -10.57 -17.19
C GLY A 292 5.09 -10.37 -16.02
N LEU A 293 4.59 -11.44 -15.39
CA LEU A 293 3.64 -11.36 -14.29
C LEU A 293 4.35 -11.36 -12.93
N LEU A 294 3.86 -10.52 -12.01
CA LEU A 294 4.36 -10.46 -10.64
C LEU A 294 4.45 -11.83 -9.95
N PHE A 295 3.44 -12.65 -10.17
CA PHE A 295 3.33 -13.99 -9.59
C PHE A 295 3.70 -15.11 -10.58
N GLY A 296 4.26 -14.80 -11.76
CA GLY A 296 4.55 -15.77 -12.80
C GLY A 296 5.46 -16.89 -12.33
N LEU A 297 6.63 -16.54 -11.77
CA LEU A 297 7.58 -17.52 -11.27
C LEU A 297 7.04 -18.27 -10.03
N LEU A 298 6.34 -17.58 -9.11
CA LEU A 298 5.68 -18.22 -7.96
C LEU A 298 4.55 -19.17 -8.38
N GLY A 299 3.90 -18.87 -9.51
CA GLY A 299 2.85 -19.70 -10.10
C GLY A 299 3.36 -20.91 -10.89
N SER A 300 4.66 -21.16 -10.98
CA SER A 300 5.21 -22.30 -11.70
C SER A 300 4.95 -23.64 -11.00
N PHE A 301 4.91 -23.64 -9.67
CA PHE A 301 4.67 -24.84 -8.84
C PHE A 301 3.90 -24.48 -7.56
N ASN A 302 3.14 -25.45 -7.04
CA ASN A 302 2.24 -25.24 -5.89
C ASN A 302 2.93 -25.23 -4.53
N ASP A 303 4.20 -25.64 -4.45
CA ASP A 303 4.96 -25.82 -3.23
C ASP A 303 6.08 -24.77 -2.99
N LEU A 304 6.29 -23.82 -3.92
CA LEU A 304 7.37 -22.84 -3.80
C LEU A 304 7.32 -21.99 -2.52
N MET A 305 6.12 -21.71 -1.99
CA MET A 305 5.98 -20.97 -0.73
C MET A 305 5.76 -21.88 0.49
N LEU A 306 5.75 -23.20 0.30
CA LEU A 306 5.47 -24.19 1.35
C LEU A 306 6.68 -25.04 1.70
N ASP A 307 7.58 -25.26 0.74
CA ASP A 307 8.74 -26.14 0.87
C ASP A 307 10.04 -25.40 0.56
N ARG A 308 10.99 -25.49 1.48
CA ARG A 308 12.27 -24.77 1.38
C ARG A 308 13.15 -25.30 0.25
N ASP A 309 13.18 -26.61 0.02
CA ASP A 309 14.03 -27.22 -1.01
C ASP A 309 13.48 -26.87 -2.40
N SER A 310 12.17 -26.89 -2.56
CA SER A 310 11.48 -26.43 -3.78
C SER A 310 11.75 -24.95 -4.04
N ASN A 311 11.67 -24.11 -3.01
CA ASN A 311 11.98 -22.68 -3.11
C ASN A 311 13.44 -22.42 -3.48
N ALA A 312 14.39 -23.18 -2.92
CA ALA A 312 15.82 -23.05 -3.23
C ALA A 312 16.11 -23.23 -4.72
N LEU A 313 15.36 -24.10 -5.42
CA LEU A 313 15.49 -24.26 -6.87
C LEU A 313 15.03 -23.02 -7.65
N ALA A 314 13.98 -22.32 -7.18
CA ALA A 314 13.57 -21.03 -7.76
C ALA A 314 14.61 -19.93 -7.46
N VAL A 315 15.21 -19.93 -6.27
CA VAL A 315 16.32 -19.01 -5.93
C VAL A 315 17.52 -19.26 -6.85
N ASP A 316 17.91 -20.52 -7.07
CA ASP A 316 19.03 -20.87 -7.93
C ASP A 316 18.76 -20.52 -9.40
N PHE A 317 17.54 -20.72 -9.86
CA PHE A 317 17.09 -20.26 -11.18
C PHE A 317 17.25 -18.74 -11.30
N THR A 318 16.66 -17.98 -10.38
CA THR A 318 16.73 -16.51 -10.40
C THR A 318 18.17 -15.99 -10.33
N ARG A 319 19.05 -16.67 -9.57
CA ARG A 319 20.49 -16.32 -9.50
C ARG A 319 21.15 -16.44 -10.86
N ARG A 320 20.86 -17.49 -11.62
CA ARG A 320 21.39 -17.66 -12.99
C ARG A 320 20.89 -16.54 -13.90
N GLN A 321 19.60 -16.23 -13.85
CA GLN A 321 19.02 -15.15 -14.66
C GLN A 321 19.65 -13.78 -14.33
N ILE A 322 19.88 -13.45 -13.08
CA ILE A 322 20.57 -12.21 -12.69
C ILE A 322 22.00 -12.19 -13.23
N ALA A 323 22.74 -13.32 -13.15
CA ALA A 323 24.11 -13.43 -13.65
C ALA A 323 24.20 -13.35 -15.19
N GLU A 324 23.14 -13.65 -15.93
CA GLU A 324 23.07 -13.43 -17.37
C GLU A 324 22.88 -11.95 -17.72
N ILE A 325 22.18 -11.17 -16.88
CA ILE A 325 21.89 -9.76 -17.11
C ILE A 325 23.05 -8.87 -16.64
N VAL A 326 23.61 -9.16 -15.45
CA VAL A 326 24.66 -8.34 -14.82
C VAL A 326 26.05 -8.89 -15.18
N VAL A 327 26.81 -8.10 -15.90
CA VAL A 327 28.10 -8.52 -16.50
C VAL A 327 29.17 -8.77 -15.43
N ASP A 328 29.23 -7.94 -14.39
CA ASP A 328 30.17 -8.10 -13.30
C ASP A 328 29.66 -9.17 -12.30
N PRO A 329 30.36 -10.31 -12.14
CA PRO A 329 29.90 -11.40 -11.30
C PRO A 329 29.86 -11.06 -9.81
N GLU A 330 30.68 -10.11 -9.33
CA GLU A 330 30.64 -9.66 -7.94
C GLU A 330 29.40 -8.78 -7.69
N VAL A 331 29.08 -7.92 -8.64
CA VAL A 331 27.84 -7.11 -8.58
C VAL A 331 26.61 -8.00 -8.69
N ALA A 332 26.61 -8.97 -9.62
CA ALA A 332 25.53 -9.95 -9.75
C ALA A 332 25.28 -10.71 -8.45
N ALA A 333 26.36 -11.15 -7.77
CA ALA A 333 26.26 -11.85 -6.49
C ALA A 333 25.66 -10.96 -5.39
N ARG A 334 26.03 -9.68 -5.32
CA ARG A 334 25.49 -8.73 -4.33
C ARG A 334 24.03 -8.36 -4.61
N LEU A 335 23.59 -8.38 -5.86
CA LEU A 335 22.19 -8.14 -6.25
C LEU A 335 21.29 -9.36 -6.05
N THR A 336 21.86 -10.53 -5.85
CA THR A 336 21.11 -11.77 -5.65
C THR A 336 20.77 -11.99 -4.17
N PRO A 337 19.49 -12.06 -3.77
CA PRO A 337 19.13 -12.42 -2.42
C PRO A 337 19.63 -13.83 -2.03
N SER A 338 20.28 -13.94 -0.87
CA SER A 338 20.84 -15.19 -0.37
C SER A 338 20.41 -15.53 1.08
N THR A 339 19.71 -14.59 1.74
CA THR A 339 19.40 -14.70 3.17
C THR A 339 17.95 -14.99 3.47
N TYR A 340 17.11 -15.10 2.43
CA TYR A 340 15.68 -15.39 2.57
C TYR A 340 15.11 -16.07 1.30
N PRO A 341 14.04 -16.88 1.44
CA PRO A 341 13.41 -17.58 0.32
C PRO A 341 12.79 -16.62 -0.71
N PHE A 342 12.69 -17.07 -1.97
CA PHE A 342 11.98 -16.34 -3.03
C PHE A 342 10.50 -16.15 -2.66
N GLY A 343 9.97 -14.94 -2.82
CA GLY A 343 8.56 -14.63 -2.58
C GLY A 343 8.18 -14.21 -1.15
N VAL A 344 9.05 -14.42 -0.13
CA VAL A 344 8.74 -14.01 1.26
C VAL A 344 8.76 -12.50 1.49
N LYS A 345 9.42 -11.77 0.59
CA LYS A 345 9.24 -10.34 0.38
C LYS A 345 8.55 -10.15 -0.95
N ARG A 346 7.85 -9.01 -1.13
CA ARG A 346 7.22 -8.73 -2.43
C ARG A 346 8.27 -8.81 -3.52
N VAL A 347 8.07 -9.72 -4.46
CA VAL A 347 8.83 -9.75 -5.71
C VAL A 347 8.50 -8.46 -6.46
N CYS A 348 9.48 -7.86 -7.14
CA CYS A 348 9.29 -6.64 -7.89
C CYS A 348 9.27 -6.92 -9.39
N LEU A 349 8.69 -5.99 -10.15
CA LEU A 349 8.81 -6.02 -11.61
C LEU A 349 10.03 -5.20 -12.03
N ASP A 350 10.93 -5.82 -12.78
CA ASP A 350 12.13 -5.20 -13.34
C ASP A 350 11.80 -4.53 -14.67
N THR A 351 12.07 -3.24 -14.75
CA THR A 351 12.01 -2.43 -15.99
C THR A 351 13.37 -1.85 -16.36
N GLY A 352 14.45 -2.61 -16.10
CA GLY A 352 15.83 -2.21 -16.37
C GLY A 352 16.72 -2.12 -15.12
N TYR A 353 16.24 -2.56 -13.96
CA TYR A 353 16.96 -2.45 -12.69
C TYR A 353 18.30 -3.20 -12.71
N TYR A 354 18.30 -4.48 -13.03
CA TYR A 354 19.56 -5.25 -13.07
C TYR A 354 20.52 -4.75 -14.15
N ALA A 355 20.01 -4.41 -15.33
CA ALA A 355 20.82 -3.90 -16.43
C ALA A 355 21.48 -2.55 -16.12
N THR A 356 20.88 -1.74 -15.23
CA THR A 356 21.43 -0.45 -14.81
C THR A 356 22.81 -0.58 -14.18
N TYR A 357 23.09 -1.68 -13.49
CA TYR A 357 24.39 -1.92 -12.83
C TYR A 357 25.52 -2.29 -13.79
N ASN A 358 25.25 -2.44 -15.10
CA ASN A 358 26.29 -2.57 -16.14
C ASN A 358 26.84 -1.20 -16.59
N ARG A 359 26.28 -0.10 -16.12
CA ARG A 359 26.74 1.25 -16.43
C ARG A 359 27.98 1.58 -15.59
N SER A 360 28.94 2.28 -16.19
CA SER A 360 30.18 2.71 -15.49
C SER A 360 29.99 3.87 -14.52
N ASP A 361 28.85 4.55 -14.60
CA ASP A 361 28.46 5.67 -13.72
C ASP A 361 27.51 5.25 -12.57
N VAL A 362 27.30 3.93 -12.38
CA VAL A 362 26.48 3.36 -11.32
C VAL A 362 27.33 2.48 -10.40
N GLU A 363 27.34 2.78 -9.12
CA GLU A 363 28.06 2.04 -8.10
C GLU A 363 27.09 1.41 -7.09
N LEU A 364 27.29 0.11 -6.76
CA LEU A 364 26.55 -0.60 -5.71
C LEU A 364 27.39 -0.73 -4.45
N VAL A 365 26.91 -0.15 -3.36
CA VAL A 365 27.51 -0.24 -2.02
C VAL A 365 26.72 -1.24 -1.17
N ASP A 366 27.39 -2.31 -0.74
CA ASP A 366 26.81 -3.33 0.13
C ASP A 366 26.91 -2.92 1.61
N LEU A 367 25.79 -2.47 2.17
CA LEU A 367 25.69 -2.05 3.57
C LEU A 367 25.77 -3.19 4.59
N GLN A 368 25.78 -4.44 4.16
CA GLN A 368 26.07 -5.57 5.05
C GLN A 368 27.58 -5.69 5.33
N VAL A 369 28.39 -5.25 4.38
CA VAL A 369 29.86 -5.23 4.50
C VAL A 369 30.33 -3.88 5.02
N THR A 370 29.81 -2.79 4.47
CA THR A 370 30.20 -1.40 4.79
C THR A 370 28.98 -0.59 5.24
N PRO A 371 28.49 -0.77 6.48
CA PRO A 371 27.34 -0.02 7.00
C PRO A 371 27.52 1.47 6.94
N ILE A 372 26.41 2.20 6.74
CA ILE A 372 26.40 3.66 6.90
C ILE A 372 26.65 4.00 8.36
N GLU A 373 27.67 4.81 8.62
CA GLU A 373 27.94 5.36 9.94
C GLU A 373 27.17 6.66 10.17
N ALA A 374 27.15 7.54 9.16
CA ALA A 374 26.44 8.81 9.25
C ALA A 374 26.16 9.41 7.87
N ILE A 375 25.15 10.24 7.81
CA ILE A 375 24.99 11.26 6.77
C ILE A 375 25.83 12.47 7.19
N THR A 376 26.60 13.01 6.24
CA THR A 376 27.45 14.19 6.45
C THR A 376 26.87 15.40 5.69
N PRO A 377 27.34 16.62 5.93
CA PRO A 377 26.89 17.77 5.16
C PRO A 377 27.06 17.63 3.64
N THR A 378 27.99 16.79 3.16
CA THR A 378 28.34 16.63 1.75
C THR A 378 28.05 15.24 1.20
N GLY A 379 27.44 14.32 1.97
CA GLY A 379 27.15 12.99 1.45
C GLY A 379 26.92 11.92 2.50
N VAL A 380 27.36 10.70 2.20
CA VAL A 380 27.20 9.50 3.06
C VAL A 380 28.58 8.98 3.45
N ARG A 381 28.79 8.75 4.74
CA ARG A 381 29.96 8.06 5.25
C ARG A 381 29.59 6.64 5.70
N THR A 382 30.30 5.68 5.14
CA THR A 382 30.28 4.29 5.58
C THR A 382 31.50 3.99 6.48
N THR A 383 31.58 2.79 7.00
CA THR A 383 32.73 2.32 7.81
C THR A 383 34.06 2.35 7.06
N GLU A 384 34.05 2.41 5.74
CA GLU A 384 35.28 2.35 4.92
C GLU A 384 35.50 3.61 4.08
N THR A 385 34.43 4.26 3.57
CA THR A 385 34.54 5.32 2.57
C THR A 385 33.51 6.43 2.80
N SER A 386 33.86 7.63 2.38
CA SER A 386 32.93 8.77 2.29
C SER A 386 32.57 9.00 0.83
N TYR A 387 31.28 9.11 0.57
CA TYR A 387 30.69 9.36 -0.75
C TYR A 387 30.21 10.81 -0.81
N GLU A 388 30.83 11.61 -1.66
CA GLU A 388 30.41 13.00 -1.91
C GLU A 388 29.21 13.00 -2.86
N LEU A 389 28.10 13.58 -2.44
CA LEU A 389 26.82 13.58 -3.14
C LEU A 389 26.25 14.98 -3.24
N ASP A 390 25.49 15.22 -4.31
CA ASP A 390 24.77 16.48 -4.55
C ASP A 390 23.28 16.33 -4.16
N ALA A 391 22.74 15.11 -4.19
CA ALA A 391 21.37 14.79 -3.77
C ALA A 391 21.28 13.41 -3.11
N LEU A 392 20.31 13.25 -2.18
CA LEU A 392 19.99 11.98 -1.53
C LEU A 392 18.54 11.58 -1.77
N VAL A 393 18.32 10.30 -2.08
CA VAL A 393 17.00 9.70 -2.22
C VAL A 393 16.85 8.54 -1.23
N PHE A 394 15.84 8.62 -0.37
CA PHE A 394 15.48 7.55 0.54
C PHE A 394 14.34 6.71 -0.05
N ALA A 395 14.66 5.50 -0.49
CA ALA A 395 13.71 4.45 -0.89
C ALA A 395 13.50 3.47 0.27
N THR A 396 13.35 3.99 1.49
CA THR A 396 13.36 3.25 2.76
C THR A 396 11.99 2.72 3.17
N GLY A 397 10.94 3.03 2.38
CA GLY A 397 9.60 2.48 2.50
C GLY A 397 8.74 3.14 3.58
N PHE A 398 7.83 2.35 4.15
CA PHE A 398 6.70 2.84 4.95
C PHE A 398 6.59 2.07 6.27
N ASP A 399 5.94 2.66 7.26
CA ASP A 399 5.33 1.91 8.36
C ASP A 399 4.05 1.24 7.83
N ALA A 400 4.26 0.07 7.22
CA ALA A 400 3.24 -0.61 6.44
C ALA A 400 2.13 -1.17 7.32
N MET A 401 0.94 -1.32 6.74
CA MET A 401 -0.28 -1.92 7.27
C MET A 401 -0.93 -1.15 8.42
N THR A 402 -0.19 -0.80 9.47
CA THR A 402 -0.75 -0.21 10.69
C THR A 402 -0.37 1.24 10.92
N GLY A 403 0.71 1.75 10.29
CA GLY A 403 1.22 3.09 10.57
C GLY A 403 0.18 4.20 10.38
N ALA A 404 -0.54 4.18 9.25
CA ALA A 404 -1.59 5.17 8.98
C ALA A 404 -2.85 4.97 9.84
N LEU A 405 -3.18 3.73 10.24
CA LEU A 405 -4.30 3.42 11.13
C LEU A 405 -4.05 3.87 12.58
N LEU A 406 -2.80 3.82 13.02
CA LEU A 406 -2.39 4.17 14.38
C LEU A 406 -1.87 5.62 14.52
N ALA A 407 -1.81 6.37 13.41
CA ALA A 407 -1.38 7.77 13.44
C ALA A 407 -2.36 8.68 14.21
N PRO A 408 -3.69 8.61 13.97
CA PRO A 408 -4.65 9.36 14.80
C PRO A 408 -4.83 8.72 16.19
N ASP A 409 -5.20 9.53 17.17
CA ASP A 409 -5.62 9.07 18.51
C ASP A 409 -7.07 8.54 18.43
N ILE A 410 -7.25 7.23 18.18
CA ILE A 410 -8.56 6.60 18.07
C ILE A 410 -8.90 5.93 19.40
N ARG A 411 -9.98 6.41 20.05
CA ARG A 411 -10.46 5.93 21.34
C ARG A 411 -11.84 5.30 21.20
N GLY A 412 -11.92 4.00 21.50
CA GLY A 412 -13.14 3.21 21.53
C GLY A 412 -13.91 3.29 22.84
N VAL A 413 -14.58 2.19 23.18
CA VAL A 413 -15.34 2.02 24.42
C VAL A 413 -14.42 2.22 25.64
N ASP A 414 -14.93 2.89 26.67
CA ASP A 414 -14.19 3.22 27.90
C ASP A 414 -12.88 4.02 27.65
N GLY A 415 -12.71 4.61 26.48
CA GLY A 415 -11.53 5.39 26.10
C GLY A 415 -10.30 4.56 25.74
N GLU A 416 -10.45 3.25 25.50
CA GLU A 416 -9.38 2.36 25.05
C GLU A 416 -8.77 2.86 23.74
N LEU A 417 -7.45 3.05 23.72
CA LEU A 417 -6.73 3.46 22.52
C LEU A 417 -6.54 2.28 21.56
N LEU A 418 -6.81 2.47 20.27
CA LEU A 418 -6.57 1.45 19.25
C LEU A 418 -5.08 1.00 19.24
N ARG A 419 -4.16 1.95 19.47
CA ARG A 419 -2.73 1.67 19.57
C ARG A 419 -2.41 0.73 20.75
N ASP A 420 -3.07 0.90 21.88
CA ASP A 420 -2.87 0.06 23.07
C ASP A 420 -3.52 -1.32 22.89
N ALA A 421 -4.72 -1.36 22.32
CA ALA A 421 -5.41 -2.61 21.95
C ALA A 421 -4.58 -3.46 20.96
N TRP A 422 -3.77 -2.81 20.12
CA TRP A 422 -2.90 -3.45 19.13
C TRP A 422 -1.41 -3.50 19.52
N ALA A 423 -1.08 -3.28 20.79
CA ALA A 423 0.31 -3.23 21.25
C ALA A 423 1.11 -4.52 20.95
N ALA A 424 0.45 -5.69 20.95
CA ALA A 424 1.06 -6.98 20.60
C ALA A 424 0.92 -7.35 19.09
N GLY A 425 0.38 -6.46 18.29
CA GLY A 425 0.06 -6.65 16.87
C GLY A 425 -1.41 -6.31 16.58
N PRO A 426 -1.76 -6.06 15.29
CA PRO A 426 -3.13 -5.71 14.93
C PRO A 426 -4.10 -6.85 15.25
N ARG A 427 -5.24 -6.49 15.82
CA ARG A 427 -6.32 -7.42 16.14
C ARG A 427 -7.60 -6.95 15.48
N THR A 428 -8.03 -7.69 14.48
CA THR A 428 -9.23 -7.37 13.70
C THR A 428 -10.07 -8.62 13.48
N TYR A 429 -11.34 -8.43 13.22
CA TYR A 429 -12.19 -9.46 12.65
C TYR A 429 -12.36 -9.19 11.17
N LEU A 430 -11.98 -10.15 10.34
CA LEU A 430 -11.97 -10.08 8.86
C LEU A 430 -11.06 -8.97 8.27
N GLY A 431 -10.28 -8.25 9.08
CA GLY A 431 -9.59 -7.04 8.62
C GLY A 431 -10.52 -5.84 8.40
N LEU A 432 -11.78 -5.93 8.86
CA LEU A 432 -12.82 -4.92 8.65
C LEU A 432 -13.16 -4.14 9.92
N ALA A 433 -13.10 -4.77 11.10
CA ALA A 433 -13.48 -4.16 12.38
C ALA A 433 -12.58 -4.64 13.51
N SER A 434 -12.60 -3.93 14.65
CA SER A 434 -11.86 -4.29 15.86
C SER A 434 -12.80 -4.26 17.08
N ALA A 435 -12.65 -5.21 18.00
CA ALA A 435 -13.45 -5.29 19.22
C ALA A 435 -13.15 -4.11 20.15
N GLY A 436 -14.21 -3.52 20.71
CA GLY A 436 -14.13 -2.31 21.53
C GLY A 436 -14.17 -1.00 20.74
N PHE A 437 -14.34 -1.07 19.41
CA PHE A 437 -14.43 0.09 18.52
C PHE A 437 -15.70 0.04 17.67
N PRO A 438 -16.88 0.33 18.26
CA PRO A 438 -18.15 0.24 17.57
C PRO A 438 -18.20 1.18 16.35
N ASN A 439 -18.81 0.73 15.24
CA ASN A 439 -18.98 1.51 14.02
C ASN A 439 -17.65 2.02 13.40
N LEU A 440 -16.51 1.46 13.81
CA LEU A 440 -15.21 1.67 13.17
C LEU A 440 -14.99 0.58 12.13
N PHE A 441 -14.82 0.97 10.88
CA PHE A 441 -14.48 0.07 9.79
C PHE A 441 -13.13 0.42 9.17
N MET A 442 -12.49 -0.58 8.59
CA MET A 442 -11.20 -0.45 7.89
C MET A 442 -11.32 -1.03 6.49
N ILE A 443 -10.87 -0.29 5.48
CA ILE A 443 -10.77 -0.82 4.13
C ILE A 443 -9.34 -1.34 3.93
N THR A 444 -9.23 -2.60 3.53
CA THR A 444 -7.95 -3.34 3.38
C THR A 444 -7.11 -3.36 4.66
N GLY A 445 -7.78 -3.48 5.81
CA GLY A 445 -7.12 -3.54 7.12
C GLY A 445 -6.29 -4.83 7.33
N PRO A 446 -5.44 -4.84 8.37
CA PRO A 446 -4.68 -6.04 8.75
C PRO A 446 -5.61 -7.23 9.01
N GLY A 447 -5.22 -8.43 8.57
CA GLY A 447 -6.06 -9.64 8.65
C GLY A 447 -7.00 -9.79 7.45
N SER A 448 -6.93 -8.95 6.41
CA SER A 448 -7.55 -9.13 5.11
C SER A 448 -6.51 -9.52 4.04
N PRO A 449 -6.92 -9.99 2.85
CA PRO A 449 -5.98 -10.31 1.75
C PRO A 449 -5.10 -9.13 1.34
N SER A 450 -5.65 -7.92 1.28
CA SER A 450 -4.90 -6.66 1.16
C SER A 450 -3.76 -6.73 0.12
N VAL A 451 -2.56 -6.41 0.52
CA VAL A 451 -1.35 -6.27 -0.33
C VAL A 451 -0.87 -7.56 -1.01
N LEU A 452 -1.42 -8.70 -0.68
CA LEU A 452 -1.13 -9.98 -1.38
C LEU A 452 -2.03 -10.20 -2.60
N THR A 453 -2.93 -9.27 -2.89
CA THR A 453 -3.89 -9.36 -3.98
C THR A 453 -3.90 -8.09 -4.83
N ASN A 454 -4.65 -8.11 -5.93
CA ASN A 454 -5.02 -6.89 -6.62
C ASN A 454 -5.84 -6.01 -5.66
N MET A 455 -5.25 -4.87 -5.28
CA MET A 455 -5.86 -3.97 -4.30
C MET A 455 -7.24 -3.46 -4.73
N MET A 456 -7.48 -3.26 -6.04
CA MET A 456 -8.77 -2.80 -6.53
C MET A 456 -9.89 -3.82 -6.22
N VAL A 457 -9.60 -5.12 -6.41
CA VAL A 457 -10.56 -6.21 -6.10
C VAL A 457 -10.86 -6.26 -4.60
N SER A 458 -9.83 -6.12 -3.76
CA SER A 458 -10.00 -6.11 -2.29
C SER A 458 -10.70 -4.83 -1.81
N ILE A 459 -10.39 -3.67 -2.37
CA ILE A 459 -11.06 -2.40 -2.06
C ILE A 459 -12.54 -2.48 -2.38
N GLU A 460 -12.90 -2.90 -3.59
CA GLU A 460 -14.32 -3.00 -4.00
C GLU A 460 -15.09 -3.94 -3.08
N GLN A 461 -14.53 -5.11 -2.76
CA GLN A 461 -15.19 -6.05 -1.85
C GLN A 461 -15.43 -5.45 -0.47
N HIS A 462 -14.42 -4.79 0.13
CA HIS A 462 -14.56 -4.20 1.46
C HIS A 462 -15.55 -3.03 1.46
N VAL A 463 -15.49 -2.18 0.45
CA VAL A 463 -16.41 -1.05 0.29
C VAL A 463 -17.85 -1.54 0.11
N GLU A 464 -18.07 -2.56 -0.74
CA GLU A 464 -19.37 -3.21 -0.92
C GLU A 464 -19.87 -3.76 0.42
N TRP A 465 -19.05 -4.56 1.12
CA TRP A 465 -19.42 -5.17 2.39
C TRP A 465 -19.76 -4.14 3.48
N VAL A 466 -18.93 -3.10 3.64
CA VAL A 466 -19.13 -2.05 4.67
C VAL A 466 -20.38 -1.23 4.35
N SER A 467 -20.58 -0.82 3.09
CA SER A 467 -21.75 -0.04 2.70
C SER A 467 -23.05 -0.83 2.83
N ASP A 468 -23.02 -2.13 2.49
CA ASP A 468 -24.19 -3.01 2.64
C ASP A 468 -24.47 -3.32 4.12
N CYS A 469 -23.43 -3.43 4.95
CA CYS A 469 -23.57 -3.55 6.41
C CYS A 469 -24.27 -2.31 7.01
N ILE A 470 -23.84 -1.10 6.63
CA ILE A 470 -24.44 0.15 7.08
C ILE A 470 -25.92 0.23 6.65
N GLN A 471 -26.23 -0.13 5.40
CA GLN A 471 -27.61 -0.18 4.92
C GLN A 471 -28.47 -1.18 5.70
N ASN A 472 -27.91 -2.36 6.02
CA ASN A 472 -28.61 -3.36 6.80
C ASN A 472 -28.83 -2.91 8.27
N MET A 473 -27.85 -2.20 8.87
CA MET A 473 -28.01 -1.60 10.19
C MET A 473 -29.21 -0.63 10.22
N ASP A 474 -29.36 0.21 9.21
CA ASP A 474 -30.49 1.13 9.10
C ASP A 474 -31.83 0.37 8.95
N ALA A 475 -31.86 -0.68 8.15
CA ALA A 475 -33.06 -1.52 7.94
C ALA A 475 -33.50 -2.26 9.21
N GLU A 476 -32.54 -2.74 10.01
CA GLU A 476 -32.77 -3.52 11.25
C GLU A 476 -32.88 -2.62 12.50
N GLY A 477 -32.60 -1.33 12.38
CA GLY A 477 -32.62 -0.38 13.49
C GLY A 477 -31.45 -0.55 14.46
N TRP A 478 -30.31 -1.09 14.03
CA TRP A 478 -29.12 -1.19 14.86
C TRP A 478 -28.40 0.16 14.95
N VAL A 479 -28.07 0.56 16.17
CA VAL A 479 -27.34 1.82 16.41
C VAL A 479 -25.83 1.61 16.42
N SER A 480 -25.37 0.41 16.78
CA SER A 480 -23.95 0.07 16.68
C SER A 480 -23.70 -1.39 16.29
N ILE A 481 -22.55 -1.61 15.69
CA ILE A 481 -21.96 -2.92 15.36
C ILE A 481 -20.47 -2.89 15.65
N GLU A 482 -19.93 -3.91 16.29
CA GLU A 482 -18.50 -4.07 16.53
C GLU A 482 -18.09 -5.54 16.47
N ALA A 483 -16.82 -5.83 16.27
CA ALA A 483 -16.33 -7.19 16.30
C ALA A 483 -16.54 -7.82 17.71
N ASP A 484 -17.04 -9.05 17.77
CA ASP A 484 -16.96 -9.86 18.97
C ASP A 484 -15.50 -10.22 19.27
N ARG A 485 -15.05 -10.04 20.52
CA ARG A 485 -13.65 -10.28 20.90
C ARG A 485 -13.21 -11.72 20.65
N GLY A 486 -14.07 -12.70 20.91
CA GLY A 486 -13.77 -14.12 20.69
C GLY A 486 -13.70 -14.46 19.21
N ALA A 487 -14.58 -13.89 18.38
CA ALA A 487 -14.54 -14.04 16.93
C ALA A 487 -13.29 -13.39 16.34
N GLN A 488 -12.94 -12.19 16.80
CA GLN A 488 -11.70 -11.50 16.42
C GLN A 488 -10.46 -12.36 16.75
N ASP A 489 -10.37 -12.88 17.97
CA ASP A 489 -9.25 -13.70 18.41
C ASP A 489 -9.14 -14.97 17.56
N THR A 490 -10.24 -15.64 17.30
CA THR A 490 -10.31 -16.82 16.42
C THR A 490 -9.84 -16.49 14.99
N TRP A 491 -10.22 -15.32 14.46
CA TRP A 491 -9.80 -14.88 13.13
C TRP A 491 -8.29 -14.60 13.07
N VAL A 492 -7.75 -13.93 14.08
CA VAL A 492 -6.30 -13.66 14.18
C VAL A 492 -5.52 -14.97 14.27
N ASP A 493 -5.98 -15.93 15.08
CA ASP A 493 -5.34 -17.24 15.20
C ASP A 493 -5.39 -18.01 13.88
N HIS A 494 -6.53 -18.01 13.19
CA HIS A 494 -6.67 -18.62 11.86
C HIS A 494 -5.73 -18.00 10.82
N ALA A 495 -5.62 -16.68 10.77
CA ALA A 495 -4.72 -15.98 9.85
C ALA A 495 -3.24 -16.32 10.15
N ASN A 496 -2.86 -16.39 11.42
CA ASN A 496 -1.51 -16.79 11.85
C ASN A 496 -1.23 -18.26 11.55
N GLU A 497 -2.19 -19.15 11.74
CA GLU A 497 -2.06 -20.56 11.40
C GLU A 497 -1.78 -20.73 9.89
N LEU A 498 -2.55 -20.09 9.02
CA LEU A 498 -2.30 -20.13 7.58
C LEU A 498 -0.90 -19.63 7.23
N ALA A 499 -0.43 -18.56 7.88
CA ALA A 499 0.91 -18.03 7.65
C ALA A 499 2.00 -19.01 8.11
N SER A 500 1.76 -19.77 9.17
CA SER A 500 2.72 -20.73 9.74
C SER A 500 3.04 -21.91 8.81
N TYR A 501 2.16 -22.23 7.88
CA TYR A 501 2.40 -23.27 6.85
C TYR A 501 3.27 -22.79 5.70
N THR A 502 3.70 -21.54 5.70
CA THR A 502 4.41 -20.92 4.59
C THR A 502 5.80 -20.41 5.01
N LEU A 503 6.64 -20.16 4.02
CA LEU A 503 7.97 -19.61 4.22
C LEU A 503 7.97 -18.11 4.60
N PHE A 504 6.82 -17.42 4.65
CA PHE A 504 6.78 -15.97 4.96
C PHE A 504 7.44 -15.61 6.28
N GLY A 505 7.37 -16.49 7.29
CA GLY A 505 8.02 -16.29 8.59
C GLY A 505 9.55 -16.20 8.54
N GLU A 506 10.18 -16.66 7.46
CA GLU A 506 11.64 -16.70 7.31
C GLU A 506 12.26 -15.39 6.79
N GLY A 507 11.42 -14.43 6.37
CA GLY A 507 11.88 -13.14 5.86
C GLY A 507 11.75 -12.01 6.87
N ASN A 508 12.68 -11.05 6.83
CA ASN A 508 12.51 -9.75 7.48
C ASN A 508 11.71 -8.84 6.54
N SER A 509 10.40 -9.13 6.41
CA SER A 509 9.49 -8.44 5.50
C SER A 509 8.64 -7.41 6.25
N TRP A 510 8.23 -6.35 5.56
CA TRP A 510 7.22 -5.43 6.05
C TRP A 510 5.83 -6.10 6.23
N TYR A 511 5.57 -7.24 5.61
CA TYR A 511 4.40 -8.09 5.90
C TYR A 511 4.35 -8.53 7.36
N LEU A 512 5.52 -8.64 8.00
CA LEU A 512 5.70 -9.00 9.41
C LEU A 512 5.95 -7.78 10.32
N GLY A 513 5.90 -6.55 9.79
CA GLY A 513 6.30 -5.36 10.54
C GLY A 513 7.81 -5.25 10.81
N ALA A 514 8.63 -6.12 10.23
CA ALA A 514 10.06 -6.24 10.53
C ALA A 514 10.92 -5.07 10.03
N ASN A 515 10.37 -4.19 9.23
CA ASN A 515 11.02 -2.99 8.73
C ASN A 515 10.92 -1.78 9.67
N VAL A 516 10.15 -1.90 10.76
CA VAL A 516 9.99 -0.84 11.78
C VAL A 516 10.57 -1.34 13.11
N PRO A 517 11.61 -0.69 13.67
CA PRO A 517 12.15 -1.05 14.98
C PRO A 517 11.08 -1.03 16.07
N GLY A 518 11.06 -2.04 16.93
CA GLY A 518 10.12 -2.15 18.04
C GLY A 518 8.69 -2.54 17.68
N LYS A 519 8.33 -2.60 16.39
CA LYS A 519 7.01 -3.07 15.95
C LYS A 519 6.88 -4.59 16.19
N PRO A 520 5.72 -5.06 16.71
CA PRO A 520 5.47 -6.50 16.87
C PRO A 520 5.63 -7.26 15.55
N ARG A 521 6.31 -8.40 15.61
CA ARG A 521 6.54 -9.27 14.43
C ARG A 521 5.39 -10.24 14.28
N VAL A 522 4.36 -9.83 13.56
CA VAL A 522 3.20 -10.66 13.21
C VAL A 522 2.93 -10.56 11.72
N PHE A 523 2.48 -11.64 11.11
CA PHE A 523 2.09 -11.62 9.70
C PHE A 523 0.75 -10.92 9.57
N MET A 524 0.72 -9.79 8.88
CA MET A 524 -0.44 -8.89 8.87
C MET A 524 -1.44 -9.14 7.74
N PRO A 525 -1.06 -9.58 6.52
CA PRO A 525 -2.02 -9.93 5.48
C PRO A 525 -2.69 -11.29 5.73
N TYR A 526 -3.82 -11.56 5.06
CA TYR A 526 -4.50 -12.87 5.08
C TYR A 526 -4.13 -13.70 3.85
N LEU A 527 -3.73 -14.96 4.05
CA LEU A 527 -3.23 -15.87 3.01
C LEU A 527 -4.29 -16.76 2.34
N GLY A 528 -5.53 -16.73 2.81
CA GLY A 528 -6.61 -17.55 2.26
C GLY A 528 -7.08 -17.17 0.85
N GLY A 529 -6.53 -16.10 0.26
CA GLY A 529 -6.87 -15.60 -1.06
C GLY A 529 -8.18 -14.81 -1.10
N VAL A 530 -8.39 -14.02 -2.18
CA VAL A 530 -9.54 -13.11 -2.26
C VAL A 530 -10.87 -13.86 -2.43
N ALA A 531 -10.90 -14.92 -3.23
CA ALA A 531 -12.12 -15.69 -3.46
C ALA A 531 -12.61 -16.41 -2.18
N GLY A 532 -11.71 -17.09 -1.47
CA GLY A 532 -12.03 -17.73 -0.19
C GLY A 532 -12.42 -16.73 0.90
N TYR A 533 -11.71 -15.62 0.97
CA TYR A 533 -12.04 -14.54 1.91
C TYR A 533 -13.42 -13.93 1.62
N ARG A 534 -13.77 -13.68 0.35
CA ARG A 534 -15.10 -13.21 -0.04
C ARG A 534 -16.19 -14.18 0.42
N GLN A 535 -16.00 -15.49 0.19
CA GLN A 535 -16.94 -16.50 0.65
C GLN A 535 -17.15 -16.43 2.17
N ILE A 536 -16.09 -16.31 2.97
CA ILE A 536 -16.19 -16.20 4.43
C ILE A 536 -16.97 -14.92 4.80
N CYS A 537 -16.71 -13.80 4.16
CA CYS A 537 -17.44 -12.55 4.39
C CYS A 537 -18.93 -12.67 4.03
N ASP A 538 -19.26 -13.35 2.93
CA ASP A 538 -20.65 -13.61 2.50
C ASP A 538 -21.37 -14.54 3.48
N GLU A 539 -20.71 -15.57 4.00
CA GLU A 539 -21.24 -16.47 5.04
C GLU A 539 -21.53 -15.70 6.35
N VAL A 540 -20.63 -14.81 6.76
CA VAL A 540 -20.84 -13.95 7.94
C VAL A 540 -22.10 -13.09 7.80
N VAL A 541 -22.32 -12.51 6.62
CA VAL A 541 -23.54 -11.72 6.33
C VAL A 541 -24.78 -12.63 6.34
N ALA A 542 -24.73 -13.79 5.67
CA ALA A 542 -25.84 -14.73 5.58
C ALA A 542 -26.28 -15.27 6.97
N GLU A 543 -25.35 -15.31 7.94
CA GLU A 543 -25.60 -15.68 9.33
C GLU A 543 -25.85 -14.45 10.22
N ALA A 544 -26.45 -13.41 9.67
CA ALA A 544 -26.82 -12.17 10.36
C ALA A 544 -25.63 -11.51 11.07
N TYR A 545 -24.52 -11.37 10.37
CA TYR A 545 -23.25 -10.81 10.87
C TYR A 545 -22.68 -11.59 12.06
N ARG A 546 -22.58 -12.93 11.91
CA ARG A 546 -21.92 -13.78 12.90
C ARG A 546 -20.54 -13.22 13.26
N GLY A 547 -20.22 -13.23 14.56
CA GLY A 547 -18.95 -12.69 15.07
C GLY A 547 -18.95 -11.17 15.23
N PHE A 548 -20.11 -10.53 15.10
CA PHE A 548 -20.31 -9.13 15.48
C PHE A 548 -21.34 -9.00 16.60
N VAL A 549 -21.07 -8.08 17.51
CA VAL A 549 -22.01 -7.61 18.53
C VAL A 549 -22.79 -6.42 17.96
N ARG A 550 -24.12 -6.43 18.11
CA ARG A 550 -25.04 -5.42 17.57
C ARG A 550 -25.89 -4.87 18.72
N THR A 551 -26.12 -3.56 18.72
CA THR A 551 -27.04 -2.90 19.68
C THR A 551 -28.12 -2.14 18.91
N ALA A 552 -29.36 -2.16 19.43
CA ALA A 552 -30.52 -1.46 18.89
C ALA A 552 -30.82 -0.19 19.69
#